data_f353d1d85049af4f2dd6a85d1765668f
#
_entry.id   f353d1d85049af4f2dd6a85d1765668f
#
_cell.length_a   1.000
_cell.length_b   1.000
_cell.length_c   1.000
_cell.angle_alpha   90.00
_cell.angle_beta   90.00
_cell.angle_gamma   90.00
#
_symmetry.space_group_name_H-M   'P 1'
#
loop_
_entity.id
_entity.type
_entity.pdbx_description
1 polymer ?
#
loop_
_entity_poly.entity_id
_entity_poly.type
_entity_poly.pdbx_seq_one_letter_code
_entity_poly.pdbx_strand_id
1 'polypeptide(L)'
;MNKIIIDGYYKEKECLGKISGIIFKNWEDNEPIDRISIIINNFDSYIPGEFYKRELPGIVKLLENIDLDKFDTIILDSHVWLWNDEESFEKSKPGLGAHLYKKLGRKNLNIIGIAKSYYRDNNLHTFQCFRGNSKNPLYVDSINQDKDYSEVIKSMYGNFRIPYLIKLADTESKINFK
;
A
#
# COMPACT_ATOMS: atom_id res chain seq x y z
N MET A 1 -8.18 6.17 15.35
CA MET A 1 -6.74 6.29 15.08
C MET A 1 -6.55 6.74 13.65
N ASN A 2 -5.38 7.24 13.29
CA ASN A 2 -5.09 7.68 11.92
C ASN A 2 -4.77 6.48 11.03
N LYS A 3 -4.88 6.70 9.72
CA LYS A 3 -4.49 5.79 8.65
C LYS A 3 -3.53 6.50 7.72
N ILE A 4 -2.65 5.76 7.06
CA ILE A 4 -1.74 6.33 6.08
C ILE A 4 -1.74 5.48 4.81
N ILE A 5 -1.89 6.15 3.66
CA ILE A 5 -1.68 5.57 2.33
C ILE A 5 -0.27 5.94 1.89
N ILE A 6 0.50 4.96 1.46
CA ILE A 6 1.88 5.18 1.02
C ILE A 6 2.03 4.73 -0.42
N ASP A 7 2.65 5.57 -1.24
CA ASP A 7 3.04 5.26 -2.60
C ASP A 7 4.44 5.81 -2.91
N GLY A 8 5.14 5.17 -3.83
CA GLY A 8 6.49 5.52 -4.24
C GLY A 8 6.62 5.67 -5.75
N TYR A 9 7.41 6.64 -6.18
CA TYR A 9 7.77 6.82 -7.57
C TYR A 9 9.30 6.90 -7.72
N TYR A 10 9.83 6.20 -8.72
CA TYR A 10 11.26 6.01 -8.91
C TYR A 10 11.69 6.44 -10.30
N LYS A 11 12.64 7.37 -10.36
CA LYS A 11 13.32 7.80 -11.56
C LYS A 11 14.65 7.07 -11.66
N GLU A 12 14.66 5.89 -12.26
CA GLU A 12 15.83 5.01 -12.29
C GLU A 12 17.06 5.66 -12.91
N LYS A 13 16.89 6.42 -14.00
CA LYS A 13 17.99 7.13 -14.68
C LYS A 13 18.65 8.21 -13.81
N GLU A 14 17.90 8.81 -12.92
CA GLU A 14 18.35 9.87 -12.02
C GLU A 14 18.76 9.32 -10.65
N CYS A 15 18.57 8.01 -10.40
CA CYS A 15 18.75 7.37 -9.11
C CYS A 15 17.98 8.08 -7.97
N LEU A 16 16.82 8.65 -8.29
CA LEU A 16 15.97 9.39 -7.37
C LEU A 16 14.61 8.70 -7.20
N GLY A 17 14.20 8.49 -5.96
CA GLY A 17 12.87 8.04 -5.60
C GLY A 17 12.20 9.04 -4.66
N LYS A 18 10.87 9.13 -4.74
CA LYS A 18 10.06 9.88 -3.79
C LYS A 18 9.00 8.97 -3.22
N ILE A 19 8.97 8.85 -1.91
CA ILE A 19 7.94 8.14 -1.16
C ILE A 19 7.03 9.19 -0.55
N SER A 20 5.72 9.03 -0.76
CA SER A 20 4.69 9.94 -0.24
C SER A 20 3.70 9.20 0.62
N GLY A 21 3.28 9.84 1.72
CA GLY A 21 2.27 9.34 2.64
C GLY A 21 1.12 10.35 2.77
N ILE A 22 -0.11 9.86 2.61
CA ILE A 22 -1.34 10.60 2.79
C ILE A 22 -2.00 10.14 4.08
N ILE A 23 -2.11 11.03 5.07
CA ILE A 23 -2.64 10.74 6.40
C ILE A 23 -4.10 11.18 6.46
N PHE A 24 -4.98 10.28 6.93
CA PHE A 24 -6.41 10.51 7.06
C PHE A 24 -6.99 9.75 8.27
N LYS A 25 -8.23 10.00 8.65
CA LYS A 25 -8.83 9.43 9.86
C LYS A 25 -10.01 8.51 9.56
N ASN A 26 -10.98 8.98 8.79
CA ASN A 26 -12.18 8.21 8.44
C ASN A 26 -12.10 7.73 7.00
N TRP A 27 -12.65 6.56 6.73
CA TRP A 27 -12.57 5.94 5.41
C TRP A 27 -13.21 6.79 4.30
N GLU A 28 -14.22 7.59 4.63
CA GLU A 28 -14.93 8.46 3.70
C GLU A 28 -14.38 9.89 3.63
N ASP A 29 -13.25 10.17 4.30
CA ASP A 29 -12.63 11.50 4.26
C ASP A 29 -12.31 11.89 2.80
N ASN A 30 -12.70 13.12 2.43
CA ASN A 30 -12.43 13.69 1.12
C ASN A 30 -11.18 14.58 1.08
N GLU A 31 -10.59 14.84 2.24
CA GLU A 31 -9.36 15.60 2.40
C GLU A 31 -8.43 14.89 3.38
N PRO A 32 -7.12 14.91 3.15
CA PRO A 32 -6.16 14.38 4.10
C PRO A 32 -6.01 15.30 5.32
N ILE A 33 -5.65 14.71 6.46
CA ILE A 33 -5.23 15.46 7.65
C ILE A 33 -3.85 16.06 7.41
N ASP A 34 -2.95 15.28 6.79
CA ASP A 34 -1.57 15.68 6.56
C ASP A 34 -0.98 14.92 5.36
N ARG A 35 0.12 15.44 4.82
CA ARG A 35 0.89 14.88 3.71
C ARG A 35 2.36 14.90 4.08
N ILE A 36 2.99 13.76 3.96
CA ILE A 36 4.43 13.63 4.22
C ILE A 36 5.13 13.06 2.97
N SER A 37 6.35 13.42 2.76
CA SER A 37 7.16 12.80 1.71
C SER A 37 8.65 12.88 2.02
N ILE A 38 9.38 11.93 1.45
CA ILE A 38 10.84 11.90 1.49
C ILE A 38 11.40 11.64 0.10
N ILE A 39 12.59 12.16 -0.14
CA ILE A 39 13.40 11.80 -1.32
C ILE A 39 14.41 10.74 -0.87
N ILE A 40 14.58 9.72 -1.70
CA ILE A 40 15.55 8.65 -1.48
C ILE A 40 16.48 8.55 -2.69
N ASN A 41 17.71 8.20 -2.40
CA ASN A 41 18.75 7.88 -3.38
C ASN A 41 19.20 6.43 -3.16
N ASN A 42 19.80 5.81 -4.17
CA ASN A 42 20.36 4.46 -4.06
C ASN A 42 19.30 3.41 -3.64
N PHE A 43 18.41 3.11 -4.55
CA PHE A 43 17.42 2.05 -4.41
C PHE A 43 17.73 0.90 -5.40
N ASP A 44 17.25 -0.30 -5.09
CA ASP A 44 17.42 -1.46 -5.95
C ASP A 44 16.58 -1.33 -7.24
N SER A 45 17.08 -1.91 -8.32
CA SER A 45 16.30 -2.02 -9.58
C SER A 45 15.06 -2.88 -9.37
N TYR A 46 14.02 -2.60 -10.17
CA TYR A 46 12.82 -3.42 -10.16
C TYR A 46 13.11 -4.84 -10.64
N ILE A 47 12.76 -5.83 -9.80
CA ILE A 47 12.82 -7.25 -10.15
C ILE A 47 11.41 -7.84 -9.94
N PRO A 48 10.78 -8.44 -10.96
CA PRO A 48 9.48 -9.08 -10.82
C PRO A 48 9.47 -10.13 -9.70
N GLY A 49 8.49 -10.04 -8.78
CA GLY A 49 8.40 -10.93 -7.61
C GLY A 49 9.30 -10.54 -6.43
N GLU A 50 10.17 -9.55 -6.59
CA GLU A 50 11.04 -8.97 -5.55
C GLU A 50 10.87 -7.45 -5.42
N PHE A 51 9.74 -6.95 -5.82
CA PHE A 51 9.36 -5.54 -5.79
C PHE A 51 9.61 -4.88 -4.41
N TYR A 52 9.39 -5.61 -3.34
CA TYR A 52 9.63 -5.13 -1.99
C TYR A 52 11.06 -4.69 -1.72
N LYS A 53 12.07 -5.25 -2.39
CA LYS A 53 13.48 -4.86 -2.20
C LYS A 53 13.72 -3.40 -2.55
N ARG A 54 13.02 -2.91 -3.58
CA ARG A 54 13.08 -1.51 -3.99
C ARG A 54 12.25 -0.60 -3.07
N GLU A 55 11.04 -1.01 -2.73
CA GLU A 55 10.05 -0.16 -2.07
C GLU A 55 10.22 -0.09 -0.55
N LEU A 56 10.51 -1.23 0.08
CA LEU A 56 10.50 -1.36 1.54
C LEU A 56 11.45 -0.38 2.26
N PRO A 57 12.70 -0.18 1.82
CA PRO A 57 13.62 0.72 2.52
C PRO A 57 13.09 2.17 2.56
N GLY A 58 12.53 2.65 1.45
CA GLY A 58 11.95 3.99 1.37
C GLY A 58 10.72 4.14 2.26
N ILE A 59 9.84 3.15 2.26
CA ILE A 59 8.64 3.15 3.11
C ILE A 59 9.03 3.17 4.59
N VAL A 60 9.96 2.32 5.00
CA VAL A 60 10.44 2.31 6.40
C VAL A 60 11.01 3.67 6.80
N LYS A 61 11.84 4.27 5.94
CA LYS A 61 12.40 5.60 6.18
C LYS A 61 11.34 6.70 6.27
N LEU A 62 10.28 6.63 5.47
CA LEU A 62 9.14 7.55 5.60
C LEU A 62 8.48 7.39 6.96
N LEU A 63 8.20 6.15 7.37
CA LEU A 63 7.51 5.83 8.63
C LEU A 63 8.31 6.21 9.88
N GLU A 64 9.63 6.32 9.80
CA GLU A 64 10.50 6.82 10.90
C GLU A 64 10.23 8.30 11.24
N ASN A 65 9.56 9.06 10.36
CA ASN A 65 9.23 10.46 10.57
C ASN A 65 7.86 10.69 11.24
N ILE A 66 7.13 9.63 11.57
CA ILE A 66 5.82 9.71 12.22
C ILE A 66 5.75 8.84 13.47
N ASP A 67 4.87 9.22 14.38
CA ASP A 67 4.55 8.44 15.56
C ASP A 67 3.53 7.35 15.22
N LEU A 68 4.01 6.13 14.94
CA LEU A 68 3.18 4.99 14.55
C LEU A 68 2.15 4.57 15.62
N ASP A 69 2.30 4.98 16.88
CA ASP A 69 1.31 4.69 17.93
C ASP A 69 -0.01 5.44 17.72
N LYS A 70 -0.03 6.46 16.85
CA LYS A 70 -1.24 7.18 16.44
C LYS A 70 -1.98 6.54 15.28
N PHE A 71 -1.45 5.45 14.71
CA PHE A 71 -1.99 4.80 13.52
C PHE A 71 -2.50 3.39 13.81
N ASP A 72 -3.56 3.01 13.13
CA ASP A 72 -4.09 1.63 13.15
C ASP A 72 -3.92 0.92 11.80
N THR A 73 -3.72 1.65 10.70
CA THR A 73 -3.70 1.07 9.36
C THR A 73 -2.69 1.76 8.44
N ILE A 74 -1.91 0.95 7.73
CA ILE A 74 -1.10 1.36 6.57
C ILE A 74 -1.73 0.76 5.31
N ILE A 75 -1.89 1.56 4.27
CA ILE A 75 -2.39 1.13 2.96
C ILE A 75 -1.28 1.30 1.93
N LEU A 76 -1.06 0.26 1.12
CA LEU A 76 -0.04 0.23 0.08
C LEU A 76 -0.67 0.00 -1.30
N ASP A 77 -0.17 0.68 -2.34
CA ASP A 77 -0.52 0.39 -3.75
C ASP A 77 0.25 -0.85 -4.24
N SER A 78 -0.02 -1.99 -3.60
CA SER A 78 0.60 -3.27 -3.91
C SER A 78 -0.11 -4.39 -3.16
N HIS A 79 0.24 -5.65 -3.46
CA HIS A 79 -0.20 -6.80 -2.67
C HIS A 79 0.53 -6.92 -1.33
N VAL A 80 -0.20 -7.35 -0.29
CA VAL A 80 0.39 -7.82 0.97
C VAL A 80 1.01 -9.19 0.76
N TRP A 81 0.29 -10.08 0.07
CA TRP A 81 0.71 -11.43 -0.25
C TRP A 81 0.74 -11.64 -1.74
N LEU A 82 1.84 -12.18 -2.27
CA LEU A 82 1.94 -12.53 -3.70
C LEU A 82 1.25 -13.85 -3.99
N TRP A 83 1.17 -14.71 -3.01
CA TRP A 83 0.65 -16.05 -3.13
C TRP A 83 0.34 -16.61 -1.73
N ASN A 84 -0.80 -17.29 -1.59
CA ASN A 84 -1.22 -17.92 -0.35
C ASN A 84 -1.11 -19.43 -0.48
N ASP A 85 -0.56 -20.07 0.54
CA ASP A 85 -0.59 -21.53 0.66
C ASP A 85 -1.88 -21.99 1.30
N GLU A 86 -2.53 -23.02 0.73
CA GLU A 86 -3.82 -23.52 1.18
C GLU A 86 -3.71 -24.29 2.51
N GLU A 87 -2.54 -24.88 2.77
CA GLU A 87 -2.33 -25.73 3.93
C GLU A 87 -1.66 -25.01 5.10
N SER A 88 -0.87 -23.99 4.82
CA SER A 88 -0.08 -23.29 5.82
C SER A 88 0.20 -21.85 5.44
N PHE A 89 -0.32 -20.93 6.24
CA PHE A 89 -0.03 -19.51 6.14
C PHE A 89 1.49 -19.19 6.10
N GLU A 90 2.29 -19.94 6.86
CA GLU A 90 3.74 -19.76 6.94
C GLU A 90 4.46 -20.02 5.62
N LYS A 91 3.86 -20.83 4.74
CA LYS A 91 4.38 -21.11 3.40
C LYS A 91 3.95 -20.09 2.36
N SER A 92 3.05 -19.18 2.69
CA SER A 92 2.61 -18.10 1.77
C SER A 92 3.78 -17.23 1.35
N LYS A 93 3.80 -16.80 0.08
CA LYS A 93 4.84 -15.91 -0.44
C LYS A 93 4.53 -14.46 -0.07
N PRO A 94 5.37 -13.83 0.77
CA PRO A 94 5.14 -12.45 1.17
C PRO A 94 5.34 -11.48 0.00
N GLY A 95 4.42 -10.52 -0.10
CA GLY A 95 4.56 -9.32 -0.90
C GLY A 95 5.10 -8.15 -0.06
N LEU A 96 5.01 -6.94 -0.60
CA LEU A 96 5.51 -5.74 0.07
C LEU A 96 4.89 -5.55 1.46
N GLY A 97 3.57 -5.72 1.58
CA GLY A 97 2.87 -5.51 2.85
C GLY A 97 3.29 -6.49 3.94
N ALA A 98 3.46 -7.77 3.62
CA ALA A 98 3.91 -8.77 4.58
C ALA A 98 5.37 -8.54 5.02
N HIS A 99 6.24 -8.14 4.10
CA HIS A 99 7.61 -7.73 4.43
C HIS A 99 7.64 -6.50 5.35
N LEU A 100 6.79 -5.49 5.06
CA LEU A 100 6.67 -4.31 5.90
C LEU A 100 6.17 -4.67 7.30
N TYR A 101 5.13 -5.48 7.41
CA TYR A 101 4.59 -5.93 8.70
C TYR A 101 5.67 -6.63 9.56
N LYS A 102 6.40 -7.54 8.95
CA LYS A 102 7.53 -8.24 9.61
C LYS A 102 8.62 -7.26 10.07
N LYS A 103 8.94 -6.27 9.22
CA LYS A 103 9.97 -5.26 9.53
C LYS A 103 9.56 -4.36 10.69
N LEU A 104 8.30 -3.95 10.75
CA LEU A 104 7.79 -3.07 11.81
C LEU A 104 7.61 -3.78 13.15
N GLY A 105 7.30 -5.09 13.14
CA GLY A 105 7.10 -5.90 14.35
C GLY A 105 5.92 -5.45 15.24
N ARG A 106 4.94 -4.71 14.70
CA ARG A 106 3.83 -4.13 15.44
C ARG A 106 2.53 -4.90 15.20
N LYS A 107 2.12 -5.73 16.16
CA LYS A 107 0.94 -6.62 16.05
C LYS A 107 -0.41 -5.89 15.98
N ASN A 108 -0.50 -4.68 16.49
CA ASN A 108 -1.72 -3.86 16.51
C ASN A 108 -1.88 -2.97 15.28
N LEU A 109 -0.92 -3.00 14.36
CA LEU A 109 -0.95 -2.22 13.13
C LEU A 109 -1.41 -3.12 11.98
N ASN A 110 -2.52 -2.75 11.33
CA ASN A 110 -3.00 -3.44 10.15
C ASN A 110 -2.27 -2.94 8.89
N ILE A 111 -2.04 -3.82 7.92
CA ILE A 111 -1.52 -3.46 6.60
C ILE A 111 -2.50 -4.00 5.56
N ILE A 112 -2.97 -3.10 4.69
CA ILE A 112 -3.87 -3.39 3.57
C ILE A 112 -3.12 -3.14 2.28
N GLY A 113 -3.17 -4.10 1.37
CA GLY A 113 -2.71 -3.98 0.01
C GLY A 113 -3.86 -3.68 -0.93
N ILE A 114 -3.65 -2.77 -1.89
CA ILE A 114 -4.61 -2.47 -2.94
C ILE A 114 -3.88 -2.51 -4.28
N ALA A 115 -4.04 -3.63 -4.99
CA ALA A 115 -3.41 -3.82 -6.29
C ALA A 115 -4.37 -3.57 -7.44
N LYS A 116 -3.85 -3.07 -8.57
CA LYS A 116 -4.62 -2.78 -9.79
C LYS A 116 -4.78 -4.00 -10.69
N SER A 117 -3.99 -5.04 -10.44
CA SER A 117 -4.00 -6.30 -11.20
C SER A 117 -3.68 -7.50 -10.31
N TYR A 118 -4.09 -8.68 -10.72
CA TYR A 118 -3.67 -9.93 -10.09
C TYR A 118 -2.17 -10.14 -10.29
N TYR A 119 -1.55 -10.70 -9.26
CA TYR A 119 -0.22 -11.28 -9.37
C TYR A 119 -0.34 -12.81 -9.41
N ARG A 120 -0.20 -13.40 -10.62
CA ARG A 120 -0.30 -14.87 -10.86
C ARG A 120 -1.54 -15.53 -10.25
N ASP A 121 -1.50 -16.85 -10.09
CA ASP A 121 -2.70 -17.68 -10.05
C ASP A 121 -3.37 -17.83 -8.69
N ASN A 122 -2.89 -17.26 -7.60
CA ASN A 122 -3.51 -17.60 -6.35
C ASN A 122 -3.38 -16.58 -5.23
N ASN A 123 -4.46 -15.88 -5.04
CA ASN A 123 -4.69 -15.11 -3.82
C ASN A 123 -6.06 -15.50 -3.24
N LEU A 124 -6.10 -16.62 -2.51
CA LEU A 124 -7.30 -17.11 -1.84
C LEU A 124 -7.93 -16.06 -0.89
N HIS A 125 -7.11 -15.16 -0.37
CA HIS A 125 -7.51 -14.10 0.56
C HIS A 125 -7.43 -12.72 -0.08
N THR A 126 -7.55 -12.64 -1.41
CA THR A 126 -7.67 -11.40 -2.14
C THR A 126 -9.11 -11.18 -2.57
N PHE A 127 -9.67 -10.05 -2.16
CA PHE A 127 -11.05 -9.67 -2.41
C PHE A 127 -11.14 -8.66 -3.55
N GLN A 128 -12.11 -8.84 -4.44
CA GLN A 128 -12.34 -7.93 -5.54
C GLN A 128 -13.20 -6.75 -5.08
N CYS A 129 -12.74 -5.54 -5.35
CA CYS A 129 -13.45 -4.30 -5.05
C CYS A 129 -13.78 -3.56 -6.36
N PHE A 130 -15.05 -3.61 -6.77
CA PHE A 130 -15.55 -2.88 -7.93
C PHE A 130 -15.97 -1.47 -7.52
N ARG A 131 -15.44 -0.45 -8.19
CA ARG A 131 -15.73 0.96 -7.94
C ARG A 131 -15.93 1.74 -9.22
N GLY A 132 -16.78 2.78 -9.14
CA GLY A 132 -17.13 3.60 -10.29
C GLY A 132 -17.79 2.76 -11.40
N ASN A 133 -17.52 3.14 -12.65
CA ASN A 133 -18.00 2.41 -13.84
C ASN A 133 -16.97 1.43 -14.39
N SER A 134 -15.92 1.10 -13.62
CA SER A 134 -14.86 0.21 -14.06
C SER A 134 -15.33 -1.24 -14.06
N LYS A 135 -15.06 -1.95 -15.15
CA LYS A 135 -15.24 -3.41 -15.24
C LYS A 135 -14.09 -4.18 -14.56
N ASN A 136 -12.98 -3.50 -14.30
CA ASN A 136 -11.80 -4.09 -13.65
C ASN A 136 -11.83 -3.74 -12.16
N PRO A 137 -11.84 -4.73 -11.25
CA PRO A 137 -11.82 -4.46 -9.82
C PRO A 137 -10.44 -4.00 -9.35
N LEU A 138 -10.37 -3.41 -8.17
CA LEU A 138 -9.18 -3.41 -7.35
C LEU A 138 -9.10 -4.74 -6.60
N TYR A 139 -7.89 -5.18 -6.32
CA TYR A 139 -7.60 -6.40 -5.58
C TYR A 139 -7.10 -6.04 -4.20
N VAL A 140 -7.89 -6.38 -3.18
CA VAL A 140 -7.67 -5.98 -1.79
C VAL A 140 -7.28 -7.19 -0.98
N ASP A 141 -6.14 -7.13 -0.33
CA ASP A 141 -5.66 -8.13 0.63
C ASP A 141 -5.15 -7.45 1.91
N SER A 142 -4.90 -8.20 2.96
CA SER A 142 -4.38 -7.63 4.19
C SER A 142 -3.50 -8.62 4.95
N ILE A 143 -2.81 -8.10 5.97
CA ILE A 143 -2.04 -8.97 6.88
C ILE A 143 -2.97 -9.90 7.67
N ASN A 144 -4.19 -9.48 7.95
CA ASN A 144 -5.25 -10.34 8.46
C ASN A 144 -6.01 -10.96 7.29
N GLN A 145 -5.57 -12.13 6.84
CA GLN A 145 -6.06 -12.79 5.63
C GLN A 145 -7.56 -13.10 5.64
N ASP A 146 -8.16 -13.34 6.80
CA ASP A 146 -9.58 -13.70 6.89
C ASP A 146 -10.51 -12.48 6.84
N LYS A 147 -9.95 -11.26 6.84
CA LYS A 147 -10.73 -10.04 6.86
C LYS A 147 -10.84 -9.40 5.49
N ASP A 148 -12.07 -9.31 5.00
CA ASP A 148 -12.40 -8.58 3.77
C ASP A 148 -12.50 -7.08 4.05
N TYR A 149 -11.64 -6.31 3.42
CA TYR A 149 -11.65 -4.85 3.44
C TYR A 149 -12.23 -4.22 2.15
N SER A 150 -12.74 -5.02 1.21
CA SER A 150 -13.23 -4.51 -0.07
C SER A 150 -14.36 -3.48 0.07
N GLU A 151 -15.31 -3.73 0.97
CA GLU A 151 -16.43 -2.79 1.21
C GLU A 151 -15.95 -1.48 1.85
N VAL A 152 -14.96 -1.53 2.72
CA VAL A 152 -14.36 -0.32 3.30
C VAL A 152 -13.61 0.50 2.25
N ILE A 153 -12.85 -0.16 1.37
CA ILE A 153 -12.18 0.51 0.25
C ILE A 153 -13.21 1.06 -0.75
N LYS A 154 -14.32 0.36 -0.94
CA LYS A 154 -15.42 0.82 -1.79
C LYS A 154 -16.07 2.10 -1.27
N SER A 155 -16.20 2.28 0.05
CA SER A 155 -16.78 3.48 0.68
C SER A 155 -15.88 4.71 0.63
N MET A 156 -14.58 4.57 0.33
CA MET A 156 -13.67 5.70 0.25
C MET A 156 -14.13 6.73 -0.78
N TYR A 157 -13.88 8.01 -0.48
CA TYR A 157 -14.30 9.12 -1.33
C TYR A 157 -13.79 9.03 -2.76
N GLY A 158 -14.64 9.48 -3.71
CA GLY A 158 -14.38 9.56 -5.14
C GLY A 158 -15.17 8.53 -5.96
N ASN A 159 -15.56 8.93 -7.19
CA ASN A 159 -16.44 8.16 -8.07
C ASN A 159 -15.70 7.27 -9.07
N PHE A 160 -14.39 7.18 -8.98
CA PHE A 160 -13.56 6.41 -9.91
C PHE A 160 -13.14 5.06 -9.30
N ARG A 161 -12.60 4.19 -10.15
CA ARG A 161 -12.03 2.90 -9.73
C ARG A 161 -11.07 3.07 -8.56
N ILE A 162 -10.16 4.04 -8.66
CA ILE A 162 -9.18 4.33 -7.60
C ILE A 162 -9.75 5.42 -6.69
N PRO A 163 -9.85 5.18 -5.37
CA PRO A 163 -10.25 6.20 -4.39
C PRO A 163 -9.39 7.46 -4.48
N TYR A 164 -10.00 8.60 -4.16
CA TYR A 164 -9.35 9.91 -4.28
C TYR A 164 -8.05 10.01 -3.48
N LEU A 165 -8.04 9.61 -2.21
CA LEU A 165 -6.83 9.70 -1.37
C LEU A 165 -5.71 8.75 -1.83
N ILE A 166 -6.05 7.60 -2.41
CA ILE A 166 -5.07 6.68 -3.02
C ILE A 166 -4.46 7.33 -4.28
N LYS A 167 -5.32 7.94 -5.12
CA LYS A 167 -4.84 8.68 -6.30
C LYS A 167 -3.99 9.88 -5.89
N LEU A 168 -4.31 10.53 -4.78
CA LEU A 168 -3.53 11.63 -4.24
C LEU A 168 -2.12 11.19 -3.83
N ALA A 169 -1.96 10.03 -3.18
CA ALA A 169 -0.65 9.47 -2.83
C ALA A 169 0.21 9.22 -4.07
N ASP A 170 -0.37 8.61 -5.13
CA ASP A 170 0.28 8.42 -6.42
C ASP A 170 0.70 9.76 -7.05
N THR A 171 -0.15 10.76 -7.00
CA THR A 171 0.15 12.10 -7.54
C THR A 171 1.27 12.78 -6.77
N GLU A 172 1.21 12.78 -5.44
CA GLU A 172 2.23 13.40 -4.58
C GLU A 172 3.61 12.75 -4.73
N SER A 173 3.67 11.44 -4.98
CA SER A 173 4.92 10.73 -5.23
C SER A 173 5.61 11.19 -6.52
N LYS A 174 4.85 11.69 -7.50
CA LYS A 174 5.35 12.07 -8.84
C LYS A 174 5.72 13.54 -8.99
N ILE A 175 5.22 14.42 -8.13
CA ILE A 175 5.45 15.86 -8.21
C ILE A 175 6.55 16.32 -7.26
N ASN A 176 7.15 17.49 -7.56
CA ASN A 176 8.11 18.16 -6.67
C ASN A 176 9.30 17.29 -6.24
N PHE A 177 9.99 16.69 -7.22
CA PHE A 177 11.31 16.11 -7.03
C PHE A 177 12.37 17.23 -6.89
N LYS A 178 12.35 17.95 -5.78
CA LYS A 178 13.37 18.96 -5.49
C LYS A 178 14.15 18.58 -4.24
#